data_76b7e988d033e19316439a0b7cda6dea
#
_entry.id   76b7e988d033e19316439a0b7cda6dea
#
_cell.length_a   1.000
_cell.length_b   1.000
_cell.length_c   1.000
_cell.angle_alpha   90.00
_cell.angle_beta   90.00
_cell.angle_gamma   90.00
#
_symmetry.space_group_name_H-M   'P 1'
#
loop_
_entity.id
_entity.type
_entity.pdbx_description
1 polymer ?
#
loop_
_entity_poly.entity_id
_entity_poly.type
_entity_poly.pdbx_seq_one_letter_code
_entity_poly.pdbx_strand_id
1 'polypeptide(L)'
;MNNKSKAVTKKVVWIILSFVLLEAIVITALVAIHTLSQYKLEITTNVLLENVKHTFTHLIAFVKSNLEEKNPFFIIGTIFSILYALYTTNRNATKKEGWETENSNAYHGSARWATIKEIFDTTNFLKQSKSKVQSDFENSLKREGKQ
;
A
#
# COMPACT_ATOMS: atom_id res chain seq x y z
N MET A 1 -21.45 -1.80 16.39
CA MET A 1 -20.83 -0.92 15.36
C MET A 1 -20.50 -1.80 14.15
N ASN A 2 -21.06 -1.49 12.98
CA ASN A 2 -21.03 -2.35 11.80
C ASN A 2 -19.61 -2.42 11.22
N ASN A 3 -19.12 -3.58 10.80
CA ASN A 3 -17.76 -3.77 10.26
C ASN A 3 -17.42 -2.84 9.07
N LYS A 4 -18.43 -2.46 8.29
CA LYS A 4 -18.30 -1.48 7.21
C LYS A 4 -17.95 -0.07 7.73
N SER A 5 -18.54 0.37 8.83
CA SER A 5 -18.23 1.67 9.45
C SER A 5 -16.78 1.74 9.93
N LYS A 6 -16.27 0.70 10.58
CA LYS A 6 -14.86 0.63 11.04
C LYS A 6 -13.87 0.71 9.88
N ALA A 7 -14.18 0.07 8.75
CA ALA A 7 -13.31 0.10 7.56
C ALA A 7 -13.24 1.49 6.92
N VAL A 8 -14.38 2.20 6.86
CA VAL A 8 -14.43 3.58 6.34
C VAL A 8 -13.67 4.53 7.26
N THR A 9 -13.89 4.43 8.58
CA THR A 9 -13.17 5.27 9.56
C THR A 9 -11.66 5.08 9.45
N LYS A 10 -11.19 3.83 9.33
CA LYS A 10 -9.76 3.53 9.16
C LYS A 10 -9.20 4.19 7.89
N LYS A 11 -9.92 4.15 6.77
CA LYS A 11 -9.50 4.81 5.52
C LYS A 11 -9.40 6.33 5.68
N VAL A 12 -10.41 6.96 6.30
CA VAL A 12 -10.42 8.41 6.53
C VAL A 12 -9.24 8.83 7.41
N VAL A 13 -8.98 8.09 8.49
CA VAL A 13 -7.84 8.37 9.37
C VAL A 13 -6.51 8.28 8.59
N TRP A 14 -6.34 7.27 7.73
CA TRP A 14 -5.15 7.15 6.91
C TRP A 14 -4.98 8.28 5.90
N ILE A 15 -6.07 8.77 5.29
CA ILE A 15 -6.03 9.94 4.38
C ILE A 15 -5.55 11.18 5.14
N ILE A 16 -6.15 11.44 6.30
CA ILE A 16 -5.79 12.60 7.12
C ILE A 16 -4.33 12.52 7.57
N LEU A 17 -3.88 11.37 8.07
CA LEU A 17 -2.51 11.17 8.52
C LEU A 17 -1.50 11.37 7.38
N SER A 18 -1.78 10.79 6.22
CA SER A 18 -0.93 10.93 5.03
C SER A 18 -0.89 12.38 4.54
N PHE A 19 -2.03 13.07 4.54
CA PHE A 19 -2.12 14.48 4.15
C PHE A 19 -1.30 15.37 5.09
N VAL A 20 -1.47 15.22 6.41
CA VAL A 20 -0.73 16.02 7.41
C VAL A 20 0.79 15.82 7.28
N LEU A 21 1.23 14.57 7.05
CA LEU A 21 2.64 14.27 6.87
C LEU A 21 3.20 14.91 5.59
N LEU A 22 2.48 14.82 4.48
CA LEU A 22 2.89 15.43 3.21
C LEU A 22 2.89 16.95 3.28
N GLU A 23 1.89 17.56 3.91
CA GLU A 23 1.81 18.99 4.10
C GLU A 23 2.97 19.52 4.97
N ALA A 24 3.35 18.78 6.01
CA ALA A 24 4.54 19.12 6.80
C ALA A 24 5.82 19.15 5.94
N ILE A 25 5.95 18.24 4.97
CA ILE A 25 7.08 18.23 4.02
C ILE A 25 7.03 19.45 3.11
N VAL A 26 5.86 19.78 2.55
CA VAL A 26 5.66 20.97 1.69
C VAL A 26 6.01 22.26 2.44
N ILE A 27 5.52 22.42 3.66
CA ILE A 27 5.80 23.58 4.50
C ILE A 27 7.31 23.69 4.80
N THR A 28 7.93 22.58 5.16
CA THR A 28 9.39 22.53 5.44
C THR A 28 10.19 22.94 4.20
N ALA A 29 9.83 22.43 3.02
CA ALA A 29 10.48 22.78 1.76
C ALA A 29 10.31 24.30 1.44
N LEU A 30 9.13 24.84 1.63
CA LEU A 30 8.87 26.29 1.42
C LEU A 30 9.69 27.15 2.37
N VAL A 31 9.74 26.80 3.66
CA VAL A 31 10.56 27.50 4.65
C VAL A 31 12.04 27.43 4.26
N ALA A 32 12.51 26.28 3.81
CA ALA A 32 13.89 26.12 3.35
C ALA A 32 14.19 27.01 2.14
N ILE A 33 13.30 27.03 1.13
CA ILE A 33 13.44 27.90 -0.06
C ILE A 33 13.45 29.38 0.34
N HIS A 34 12.53 29.79 1.22
CA HIS A 34 12.42 31.17 1.69
C HIS A 34 13.68 31.57 2.48
N THR A 35 14.14 30.73 3.38
CA THR A 35 15.37 30.95 4.16
C THR A 35 16.59 31.05 3.24
N LEU A 36 16.69 30.16 2.24
CA LEU A 36 17.78 30.21 1.26
C LEU A 36 17.76 31.51 0.44
N SER A 37 16.58 31.98 0.07
CA SER A 37 16.41 33.26 -0.65
C SER A 37 16.84 34.47 0.17
N GLN A 38 16.60 34.42 1.48
CA GLN A 38 16.97 35.53 2.40
C GLN A 38 18.45 35.55 2.76
N TYR A 39 19.00 34.40 3.13
CA TYR A 39 20.36 34.30 3.67
C TYR A 39 21.42 33.89 2.63
N LYS A 40 20.98 33.52 1.41
CA LYS A 40 21.86 33.10 0.30
C LYS A 40 22.89 32.07 0.74
N LEU A 41 24.20 32.39 0.65
CA LEU A 41 25.32 31.51 0.99
C LEU A 41 25.68 31.51 2.51
N GLU A 42 25.09 32.41 3.29
CA GLU A 42 25.36 32.52 4.75
C GLU A 42 24.39 31.66 5.58
N ILE A 43 23.66 30.76 4.92
CA ILE A 43 22.71 29.90 5.61
C ILE A 43 23.45 28.89 6.51
N THR A 44 23.09 28.90 7.79
CA THR A 44 23.56 27.93 8.78
C THR A 44 22.43 26.94 9.10
N THR A 45 22.76 25.70 9.42
CA THR A 45 21.76 24.69 9.82
C THR A 45 20.90 25.17 10.99
N ASN A 46 21.49 25.93 11.92
CA ASN A 46 20.75 26.48 13.07
C ASN A 46 19.68 27.48 12.64
N VAL A 47 19.98 28.37 11.70
CA VAL A 47 19.02 29.36 11.16
C VAL A 47 17.86 28.66 10.46
N LEU A 48 18.16 27.63 9.67
CA LEU A 48 17.12 26.83 9.02
C LEU A 48 16.21 26.15 10.04
N LEU A 49 16.80 25.50 11.05
CA LEU A 49 16.07 24.78 12.08
C LEU A 49 15.17 25.70 12.90
N GLU A 50 15.68 26.90 13.24
CA GLU A 50 14.95 27.90 13.99
C GLU A 50 13.75 28.43 13.18
N ASN A 51 13.94 28.73 11.89
CA ASN A 51 12.86 29.15 11.00
C ASN A 51 11.80 28.08 10.83
N VAL A 52 12.20 26.82 10.67
CA VAL A 52 11.26 25.67 10.61
C VAL A 52 10.47 25.57 11.92
N LYS A 53 11.15 25.59 13.05
CA LYS A 53 10.51 25.54 14.38
C LYS A 53 9.53 26.69 14.59
N HIS A 54 9.92 27.91 14.25
CA HIS A 54 9.07 29.10 14.33
C HIS A 54 7.82 28.94 13.47
N THR A 55 7.96 28.47 12.24
CA THR A 55 6.84 28.23 11.32
C THR A 55 5.86 27.21 11.87
N PHE A 56 6.33 26.10 12.40
CA PHE A 56 5.46 25.09 13.01
C PHE A 56 4.77 25.59 14.28
N THR A 57 5.39 26.50 15.02
CA THR A 57 4.75 27.15 16.18
C THR A 57 3.63 28.10 15.75
N HIS A 58 3.76 28.76 14.59
CA HIS A 58 2.81 29.71 14.04
C HIS A 58 2.15 29.23 12.75
N LEU A 59 1.86 27.92 12.68
CA LEU A 59 1.40 27.23 11.47
C LEU A 59 0.17 27.88 10.83
N ILE A 60 -0.83 28.28 11.64
CA ILE A 60 -2.07 28.89 11.12
C ILE A 60 -1.77 30.22 10.45
N ALA A 61 -0.91 31.05 11.04
CA ALA A 61 -0.51 32.32 10.46
C ALA A 61 0.25 32.14 9.15
N PHE A 62 1.16 31.14 9.11
CA PHE A 62 1.92 30.81 7.91
C PHE A 62 1.01 30.34 6.76
N VAL A 63 0.08 29.44 7.03
CA VAL A 63 -0.89 28.95 6.02
C VAL A 63 -1.75 30.11 5.51
N LYS A 64 -2.25 30.96 6.41
CA LYS A 64 -3.07 32.11 6.05
C LYS A 64 -2.32 33.09 5.16
N SER A 65 -1.09 33.48 5.51
CA SER A 65 -0.23 34.34 4.71
C SER A 65 0.01 33.80 3.31
N ASN A 66 0.41 32.53 3.19
CA ASN A 66 0.66 31.92 1.88
C ASN A 66 -0.60 31.80 0.99
N LEU A 67 -1.78 31.64 1.60
CA LEU A 67 -3.05 31.66 0.86
C LEU A 67 -3.44 33.09 0.41
N GLU A 68 -3.28 34.09 1.26
CA GLU A 68 -3.57 35.52 0.96
C GLU A 68 -2.62 36.01 -0.14
N GLU A 69 -1.35 35.69 -0.07
CA GLU A 69 -0.33 36.04 -1.06
C GLU A 69 -0.45 35.20 -2.35
N LYS A 70 -1.34 34.21 -2.37
CA LYS A 70 -1.52 33.26 -3.49
C LYS A 70 -0.20 32.62 -3.93
N ASN A 71 0.61 32.20 -2.97
CA ASN A 71 1.90 31.57 -3.24
C ASN A 71 1.70 30.31 -4.10
N PRO A 72 2.19 30.30 -5.36
CA PRO A 72 1.92 29.20 -6.28
C PRO A 72 2.55 27.88 -5.82
N PHE A 73 3.71 27.91 -5.18
CA PHE A 73 4.38 26.73 -4.68
C PHE A 73 3.60 26.08 -3.52
N PHE A 74 3.03 26.90 -2.64
CA PHE A 74 2.19 26.40 -1.56
C PHE A 74 0.92 25.77 -2.11
N ILE A 75 0.20 26.46 -3.01
CA ILE A 75 -1.07 25.98 -3.57
C ILE A 75 -0.86 24.66 -4.34
N ILE A 76 0.16 24.61 -5.21
CA ILE A 76 0.48 23.41 -5.99
C ILE A 76 0.89 22.27 -5.06
N GLY A 77 1.75 22.52 -4.08
CA GLY A 77 2.18 21.53 -3.08
C GLY A 77 1.01 20.93 -2.30
N THR A 78 0.09 21.77 -1.82
CA THR A 78 -1.12 21.32 -1.10
C THR A 78 -2.03 20.47 -1.99
N ILE A 79 -2.24 20.87 -3.26
CA ILE A 79 -3.03 20.07 -4.22
C ILE A 79 -2.38 18.70 -4.44
N PHE A 80 -1.07 18.65 -4.65
CA PHE A 80 -0.35 17.38 -4.78
C PHE A 80 -0.44 16.51 -3.53
N SER A 81 -0.35 17.11 -2.34
CA SER A 81 -0.51 16.41 -1.06
C SER A 81 -1.88 15.73 -0.94
N ILE A 82 -2.95 16.44 -1.31
CA ILE A 82 -4.31 15.91 -1.29
C ILE A 82 -4.45 14.75 -2.30
N LEU A 83 -4.03 14.96 -3.55
CA LEU A 83 -4.14 13.94 -4.60
C LEU A 83 -3.36 12.69 -4.25
N TYR A 84 -2.16 12.84 -3.70
CA TYR A 84 -1.33 11.71 -3.31
C TYR A 84 -1.88 10.96 -2.10
N ALA A 85 -2.42 11.66 -1.10
CA ALA A 85 -3.07 11.03 0.05
C ALA A 85 -4.30 10.20 -0.37
N LEU A 86 -5.10 10.70 -1.31
CA LEU A 86 -6.22 9.97 -1.89
C LEU A 86 -5.76 8.77 -2.72
N TYR A 87 -4.73 8.94 -3.53
CA TYR A 87 -4.16 7.88 -4.36
C TYR A 87 -3.63 6.71 -3.52
N THR A 88 -2.82 6.98 -2.51
CA THR A 88 -2.21 5.94 -1.65
C THR A 88 -3.27 5.14 -0.91
N THR A 89 -4.34 5.79 -0.46
CA THR A 89 -5.42 5.12 0.26
C THR A 89 -6.26 4.24 -0.66
N ASN A 90 -6.50 4.66 -1.90
CA ASN A 90 -7.23 3.87 -2.88
C ASN A 90 -6.40 2.71 -3.43
N ARG A 91 -5.11 2.92 -3.67
CA ARG A 91 -4.20 1.86 -4.15
C ARG A 91 -4.09 0.69 -3.17
N ASN A 92 -4.09 0.95 -1.87
CA ASN A 92 -4.03 -0.10 -0.85
C ASN A 92 -5.35 -0.88 -0.71
N ALA A 93 -6.48 -0.32 -1.18
CA ALA A 93 -7.76 -1.01 -1.16
C ALA A 93 -7.86 -2.13 -2.21
N THR A 94 -7.05 -2.07 -3.27
CA THR A 94 -7.01 -3.09 -4.33
C THR A 94 -5.97 -4.18 -4.11
N LYS A 95 -5.05 -4.02 -3.14
CA LYS A 95 -4.17 -5.11 -2.75
C LYS A 95 -4.97 -6.11 -1.92
N LYS A 96 -5.41 -7.19 -2.56
CA LYS A 96 -5.89 -8.38 -1.86
C LYS A 96 -4.76 -8.89 -0.96
N GLU A 97 -5.09 -9.20 0.30
CA GLU A 97 -4.15 -9.83 1.22
C GLU A 97 -3.75 -11.18 0.63
N GLY A 98 -2.45 -11.36 0.44
CA GLY A 98 -1.88 -12.59 -0.06
C GLY A 98 -1.40 -12.53 -1.52
N TRP A 99 -0.79 -13.61 -1.94
CA TRP A 99 -0.21 -13.85 -3.26
C TRP A 99 -1.27 -14.11 -4.36
N GLU A 100 -2.50 -13.65 -4.17
CA GLU A 100 -3.54 -13.71 -5.19
C GLU A 100 -3.21 -12.68 -6.28
N THR A 101 -2.52 -13.13 -7.31
CA THR A 101 -2.42 -12.40 -8.58
C THR A 101 -3.81 -12.32 -9.19
N GLU A 102 -4.23 -11.11 -9.58
CA GLU A 102 -5.45 -10.94 -10.38
C GLU A 102 -5.43 -11.89 -11.58
N ASN A 103 -6.58 -12.50 -11.87
CA ASN A 103 -6.78 -13.38 -13.04
C ASN A 103 -6.47 -12.72 -14.40
N SER A 104 -6.13 -11.44 -14.44
CA SER A 104 -5.75 -10.70 -15.65
C SER A 104 -4.28 -10.90 -16.07
N ASN A 105 -3.41 -11.40 -15.19
CA ASN A 105 -2.02 -11.70 -15.53
C ASN A 105 -1.85 -13.18 -15.92
N ALA A 106 -2.39 -13.54 -17.07
CA ALA A 106 -2.26 -14.89 -17.66
C ALA A 106 -0.79 -15.29 -18.00
N TYR A 107 0.16 -14.37 -17.89
CA TYR A 107 1.58 -14.61 -18.23
C TYR A 107 2.44 -15.13 -17.07
N HIS A 108 2.00 -15.01 -15.85
CA HIS A 108 2.69 -15.59 -14.69
C HIS A 108 1.70 -16.51 -14.00
N GLY A 109 1.85 -17.82 -14.18
CA GLY A 109 0.96 -18.82 -13.62
C GLY A 109 0.53 -18.47 -12.19
N SER A 110 -0.77 -18.37 -11.97
CA SER A 110 -1.35 -18.11 -10.67
C SER A 110 -1.14 -19.34 -9.77
N ALA A 111 0.01 -19.41 -9.11
CA ALA A 111 0.23 -20.41 -8.08
C ALA A 111 -0.65 -20.05 -6.88
N ARG A 112 -1.71 -20.79 -6.66
CA ARG A 112 -2.51 -20.72 -5.42
C ARG A 112 -2.49 -22.09 -4.75
N TRP A 113 -2.59 -22.09 -3.44
CA TRP A 113 -2.81 -23.33 -2.71
C TRP A 113 -4.17 -23.91 -3.11
N ALA A 114 -4.16 -25.16 -3.54
CA ALA A 114 -5.40 -25.86 -3.88
C ALA A 114 -6.27 -25.98 -2.62
N THR A 115 -7.56 -25.78 -2.77
CA THR A 115 -8.51 -26.03 -1.68
C THR A 115 -8.67 -27.54 -1.48
N ILE A 116 -9.06 -27.94 -0.26
CA ILE A 116 -9.30 -29.38 0.06
C ILE A 116 -10.27 -30.01 -0.93
N LYS A 117 -11.28 -29.29 -1.43
CA LYS A 117 -12.21 -29.76 -2.45
C LYS A 117 -11.56 -30.01 -3.81
N GLU A 118 -10.56 -29.20 -4.18
CA GLU A 118 -9.83 -29.38 -5.45
C GLU A 118 -8.82 -30.53 -5.38
N ILE A 119 -8.24 -30.75 -4.20
CA ILE A 119 -7.31 -31.87 -3.97
C ILE A 119 -8.07 -33.21 -3.92
N PHE A 120 -9.26 -33.20 -3.31
CA PHE A 120 -10.10 -34.40 -3.12
C PHE A 120 -11.39 -34.29 -3.94
N ASP A 121 -11.28 -33.88 -5.20
CA ASP A 121 -12.41 -33.94 -6.11
C ASP A 121 -12.78 -35.41 -6.34
N THR A 122 -14.00 -35.80 -5.94
CA THR A 122 -14.53 -37.14 -6.00
C THR A 122 -14.60 -37.72 -7.43
N THR A 123 -14.49 -36.84 -8.45
CA THR A 123 -14.42 -37.27 -9.86
C THR A 123 -13.04 -37.82 -10.23
N ASN A 124 -11.98 -37.36 -9.54
CA ASN A 124 -10.59 -37.74 -9.81
C ASN A 124 -9.99 -38.71 -8.77
N PHE A 125 -10.68 -38.89 -7.64
CA PHE A 125 -10.23 -39.80 -6.57
C PHE A 125 -11.22 -40.94 -6.35
N LEU A 126 -10.83 -42.12 -6.70
CA LEU A 126 -11.55 -43.35 -6.33
C LEU A 126 -11.10 -43.77 -4.95
N LYS A 127 -12.00 -43.67 -3.96
CA LYS A 127 -11.74 -44.20 -2.61
C LYS A 127 -11.70 -45.74 -2.66
N GLN A 128 -10.52 -46.31 -2.61
CA GLN A 128 -10.33 -47.75 -2.58
C GLN A 128 -9.86 -48.21 -1.21
N SER A 129 -10.21 -49.44 -0.83
CA SER A 129 -9.67 -50.05 0.39
C SER A 129 -8.16 -50.36 0.22
N LYS A 130 -7.42 -50.29 1.33
CA LYS A 130 -5.97 -50.55 1.33
C LYS A 130 -5.61 -51.91 0.71
N SER A 131 -6.42 -52.95 0.97
CA SER A 131 -6.25 -54.29 0.41
C SER A 131 -6.40 -54.33 -1.12
N LYS A 132 -7.33 -53.54 -1.67
CA LYS A 132 -7.54 -53.46 -3.11
C LYS A 132 -6.39 -52.71 -3.80
N VAL A 133 -5.93 -51.61 -3.25
CA VAL A 133 -4.77 -50.87 -3.76
C VAL A 133 -3.52 -51.77 -3.77
N GLN A 134 -3.32 -52.57 -2.72
CA GLN A 134 -2.19 -53.48 -2.64
C GLN A 134 -2.28 -54.60 -3.67
N SER A 135 -3.45 -55.21 -3.86
CA SER A 135 -3.65 -56.26 -4.88
C SER A 135 -3.50 -55.71 -6.31
N ASP A 136 -3.96 -54.51 -6.59
CA ASP A 136 -3.80 -53.86 -7.91
C ASP A 136 -2.32 -53.56 -8.19
N PHE A 137 -1.59 -53.10 -7.17
CA PHE A 137 -0.15 -52.87 -7.26
C PHE A 137 0.62 -54.21 -7.52
N GLU A 138 0.35 -55.24 -6.77
CA GLU A 138 0.98 -56.56 -6.98
C GLU A 138 0.67 -57.13 -8.38
N ASN A 139 -0.57 -56.94 -8.87
CA ASN A 139 -0.95 -57.38 -10.22
C ASN A 139 -0.26 -56.58 -11.33
N SER A 140 -0.01 -55.28 -11.11
CA SER A 140 0.74 -54.46 -12.06
C SER A 140 2.20 -54.94 -12.19
N LEU A 141 2.85 -55.25 -11.08
CA LEU A 141 4.22 -55.77 -11.07
C LEU A 141 4.35 -57.14 -11.77
N LYS A 142 3.34 -58.01 -11.65
CA LYS A 142 3.31 -59.32 -12.34
C LYS A 142 3.12 -59.20 -13.85
N ARG A 143 2.52 -58.11 -14.35
CA ARG A 143 2.35 -57.87 -15.78
C ARG A 143 3.63 -57.40 -16.46
N GLU A 144 4.45 -56.62 -15.80
CA GLU A 144 5.75 -56.18 -16.35
C GLU A 144 6.80 -57.27 -16.41
N GLY A 145 6.72 -58.27 -15.56
CA GLY A 145 7.66 -59.42 -15.56
C GLY A 145 7.41 -60.46 -16.64
N LYS A 146 6.48 -60.28 -17.58
CA LYS A 146 6.12 -61.18 -18.67
C LYS A 146 6.38 -60.65 -20.08
N GLN A 147 7.21 -59.62 -20.24
CA GLN A 147 7.71 -59.21 -21.54
C GLN A 147 9.12 -59.71 -21.77
#